data_d05ab4dbb1ce86acb835b6ec3b4e595e
#
_entry.id   d05ab4dbb1ce86acb835b6ec3b4e595e
#
_cell.length_a   1.000
_cell.length_b   1.000
_cell.length_c   1.000
_cell.angle_alpha   90.00
_cell.angle_beta   90.00
_cell.angle_gamma   90.00
#
_symmetry.space_group_name_H-M   'P 1'
#
loop_
_entity.id
_entity.type
_entity.pdbx_description
1 polymer ?
#
loop_
_entity_poly.entity_id
_entity_poly.type
_entity_poly.pdbx_seq_one_letter_code
_entity_poly.pdbx_strand_id
1 'polypeptide(L)'
;MRRLLLLRHAKAEPGGPDQDDHDRVLAERGLTDADAMARYLKAQGYQPDRILCSTSMRTRQTVAPVLREVPAPIEFVEALYHAPPGRIAALAQDADNDIKVLLMVGHNPGLEQCAALLAREPVKPKELHRHDLLEEKFPTGALAVLEFDITSWKKLSPCSGKLVDFVRPRDL
;
A
#
# COMPACT_ATOMS: atom_id res chain seq x y z
N MET A 1 -18.58 5.26 0.92
CA MET A 1 -17.49 4.62 0.18
C MET A 1 -16.16 4.92 0.85
N ARG A 2 -15.36 3.91 1.11
CA ARG A 2 -14.00 4.05 1.63
C ARG A 2 -13.03 3.43 0.63
N ARG A 3 -11.85 4.02 0.47
CA ARG A 3 -10.81 3.54 -0.41
C ARG A 3 -9.53 3.27 0.38
N LEU A 4 -8.99 2.05 0.26
CA LEU A 4 -7.75 1.64 0.89
C LEU A 4 -6.69 1.42 -0.18
N LEU A 5 -5.57 2.12 -0.05
CA LEU A 5 -4.41 1.97 -0.93
C LEU A 5 -3.31 1.26 -0.13
N LEU A 6 -2.82 0.15 -0.67
CA LEU A 6 -1.74 -0.63 -0.07
C LEU A 6 -0.51 -0.53 -0.98
N LEU A 7 0.53 0.13 -0.50
CA LEU A 7 1.78 0.36 -1.24
C LEU A 7 2.93 -0.38 -0.57
N ARG A 8 3.52 -1.34 -1.27
CA ARG A 8 4.75 -1.99 -0.80
C ARG A 8 5.94 -1.09 -1.06
N HIS A 9 6.90 -1.05 -0.12
CA HIS A 9 8.14 -0.29 -0.34
C HIS A 9 8.81 -0.68 -1.66
N ALA A 10 9.49 0.25 -2.27
CA ALA A 10 10.22 0.03 -3.53
C ALA A 10 11.48 -0.83 -3.30
N LYS A 11 12.17 -1.17 -4.38
CA LYS A 11 13.37 -2.03 -4.35
C LYS A 11 14.42 -1.48 -3.40
N ALA A 12 14.82 -2.30 -2.43
CA ALA A 12 15.81 -1.95 -1.42
C ALA A 12 17.15 -2.64 -1.67
N GLU A 13 18.23 -2.01 -1.18
CA GLU A 13 19.55 -2.65 -1.10
C GLU A 13 19.52 -3.81 -0.10
N PRO A 14 20.35 -4.85 -0.30
CA PRO A 14 20.31 -6.03 0.59
C PRO A 14 20.79 -5.74 2.02
N GLY A 15 21.46 -4.63 2.25
CA GLY A 15 22.06 -4.32 3.54
C GLY A 15 23.40 -5.01 3.76
N GLY A 16 24.21 -4.45 4.65
CA GLY A 16 25.50 -5.01 5.05
C GLY A 16 25.36 -6.00 6.21
N PRO A 17 26.41 -6.77 6.53
CA PRO A 17 26.38 -7.77 7.59
C PRO A 17 26.11 -7.20 8.99
N ASP A 18 26.51 -5.95 9.23
CA ASP A 18 26.32 -5.27 10.51
C ASP A 18 25.19 -4.23 10.48
N GLN A 19 24.43 -4.20 9.39
CA GLN A 19 23.31 -3.25 9.24
C GLN A 19 21.99 -3.89 9.69
N ASP A 20 21.23 -3.17 10.53
CA ASP A 20 19.88 -3.56 10.89
C ASP A 20 18.98 -3.55 9.64
N ASP A 21 18.14 -4.56 9.49
CA ASP A 21 17.15 -4.63 8.40
C ASP A 21 16.31 -3.36 8.31
N HIS A 22 15.94 -2.79 9.46
CA HIS A 22 15.14 -1.55 9.55
C HIS A 22 15.83 -0.36 8.86
N ASP A 23 17.16 -0.33 8.83
CA ASP A 23 17.96 0.77 8.29
C ASP A 23 18.33 0.60 6.81
N ARG A 24 17.94 -0.50 6.19
CA ARG A 24 18.21 -0.75 4.76
C ARG A 24 17.53 0.34 3.92
N VAL A 25 18.29 0.91 2.99
CA VAL A 25 17.85 1.98 2.10
C VAL A 25 17.36 1.45 0.76
N LEU A 26 16.62 2.26 0.01
CA LEU A 26 16.25 1.94 -1.36
C LEU A 26 17.47 1.87 -2.25
N ALA A 27 17.46 0.92 -3.20
CA ALA A 27 18.36 0.88 -4.33
C ALA A 27 18.02 2.03 -5.29
N GLU A 28 18.94 2.35 -6.20
CA GLU A 28 18.71 3.40 -7.22
C GLU A 28 17.42 3.15 -8.01
N ARG A 29 17.20 1.91 -8.44
CA ARG A 29 15.96 1.51 -9.11
C ARG A 29 14.74 1.75 -8.24
N GLY A 30 14.84 1.50 -6.95
CA GLY A 30 13.74 1.72 -6.00
C GLY A 30 13.37 3.19 -5.87
N LEU A 31 14.36 4.08 -5.87
CA LEU A 31 14.11 5.53 -5.86
C LEU A 31 13.36 5.97 -7.12
N THR A 32 13.74 5.46 -8.28
CA THR A 32 13.08 5.71 -9.56
C THR A 32 11.64 5.19 -9.55
N ASP A 33 11.44 3.96 -9.08
CA ASP A 33 10.12 3.33 -9.00
C ASP A 33 9.19 4.08 -8.04
N ALA A 34 9.71 4.53 -6.91
CA ALA A 34 8.94 5.31 -5.94
C ALA A 34 8.46 6.64 -6.54
N ASP A 35 9.33 7.35 -7.28
CA ASP A 35 8.96 8.58 -7.98
C ASP A 35 7.88 8.32 -9.04
N ALA A 36 8.00 7.25 -9.81
CA ALA A 36 7.03 6.88 -10.84
C ALA A 36 5.67 6.57 -10.23
N MET A 37 5.65 5.82 -9.13
CA MET A 37 4.40 5.47 -8.43
C MET A 37 3.73 6.71 -7.81
N ALA A 38 4.51 7.64 -7.26
CA ALA A 38 3.97 8.89 -6.73
C ALA A 38 3.28 9.71 -7.83
N ARG A 39 3.90 9.80 -9.01
CA ARG A 39 3.28 10.48 -10.16
C ARG A 39 2.01 9.76 -10.63
N TYR A 40 2.01 8.42 -10.57
CA TYR A 40 0.82 7.63 -10.89
C TYR A 40 -0.34 7.94 -9.95
N LEU A 41 -0.09 7.99 -8.64
CA LEU A 41 -1.12 8.34 -7.66
C LEU A 41 -1.76 9.69 -8.00
N LYS A 42 -0.93 10.69 -8.32
CA LYS A 42 -1.41 12.03 -8.70
C LYS A 42 -2.23 11.99 -9.99
N ALA A 43 -1.71 11.32 -11.02
CA ALA A 43 -2.37 11.23 -12.34
C ALA A 43 -3.74 10.53 -12.26
N GLN A 44 -3.89 9.55 -11.37
CA GLN A 44 -5.15 8.81 -11.17
C GLN A 44 -6.11 9.51 -10.19
N GLY A 45 -5.68 10.61 -9.59
CA GLY A 45 -6.49 11.30 -8.59
C GLY A 45 -6.62 10.54 -7.26
N TYR A 46 -5.67 9.68 -6.96
CA TYR A 46 -5.61 8.99 -5.67
C TYR A 46 -4.99 9.91 -4.62
N GLN A 47 -5.83 10.78 -4.05
CA GLN A 47 -5.41 11.72 -3.02
C GLN A 47 -5.75 11.15 -1.64
N PRO A 48 -4.76 10.71 -0.85
CA PRO A 48 -5.03 10.24 0.50
C PRO A 48 -5.52 11.36 1.42
N ASP A 49 -6.41 11.02 2.35
CA ASP A 49 -6.76 11.88 3.48
C ASP A 49 -5.81 11.64 4.66
N ARG A 50 -5.24 10.44 4.72
CA ARG A 50 -4.27 10.04 5.75
C ARG A 50 -3.32 9.00 5.17
N ILE A 51 -2.06 9.06 5.60
CA ILE A 51 -1.04 8.06 5.27
C ILE A 51 -0.53 7.42 6.56
N LEU A 52 -0.51 6.08 6.61
CA LEU A 52 0.17 5.31 7.64
C LEU A 52 1.36 4.62 6.99
N CYS A 53 2.55 4.90 7.48
CA CYS A 53 3.80 4.38 6.89
C CYS A 53 4.61 3.64 7.95
N SER A 54 5.14 2.46 7.58
CA SER A 54 6.10 1.75 8.42
C SER A 54 7.31 2.64 8.73
N THR A 55 7.90 2.44 9.89
CA THR A 55 9.03 3.24 10.38
C THR A 55 10.37 2.95 9.67
N SER A 56 10.48 1.87 8.90
CA SER A 56 11.74 1.48 8.24
C SER A 56 12.22 2.55 7.25
N MET A 57 13.52 2.60 6.99
CA MET A 57 14.11 3.55 6.04
C MET A 57 13.55 3.35 4.63
N ARG A 58 13.42 2.11 4.16
CA ARG A 58 12.91 1.83 2.81
C ARG A 58 11.46 2.28 2.59
N THR A 59 10.60 2.21 3.60
CA THR A 59 9.24 2.73 3.51
C THR A 59 9.21 4.25 3.59
N ARG A 60 10.05 4.86 4.43
CA ARG A 60 10.19 6.33 4.50
C ARG A 60 10.65 6.91 3.16
N GLN A 61 11.60 6.27 2.52
CA GLN A 61 12.09 6.72 1.20
C GLN A 61 11.05 6.48 0.08
N THR A 62 10.24 5.44 0.19
CA THR A 62 9.15 5.17 -0.76
C THR A 62 8.06 6.22 -0.66
N VAL A 63 7.70 6.63 0.56
CA VAL A 63 6.61 7.60 0.78
C VAL A 63 7.05 9.05 0.52
N ALA A 64 8.33 9.36 0.58
CA ALA A 64 8.83 10.74 0.39
C ALA A 64 8.34 11.38 -0.93
N PRO A 65 8.47 10.74 -2.12
CA PRO A 65 7.92 11.30 -3.34
C PRO A 65 6.39 11.38 -3.35
N VAL A 66 5.70 10.46 -2.67
CA VAL A 66 4.24 10.50 -2.52
C VAL A 66 3.82 11.80 -1.80
N LEU A 67 4.53 12.17 -0.74
CA LEU A 67 4.26 13.41 -0.01
C LEU A 67 4.49 14.67 -0.85
N ARG A 68 5.41 14.62 -1.82
CA ARG A 68 5.60 15.73 -2.76
C ARG A 68 4.47 15.84 -3.77
N GLU A 69 3.99 14.72 -4.30
CA GLU A 69 3.00 14.70 -5.38
C GLU A 69 1.56 14.79 -4.87
N VAL A 70 1.24 14.13 -3.77
CA VAL A 70 -0.09 14.06 -3.17
C VAL A 70 0.00 14.25 -1.65
N PRO A 71 0.34 15.48 -1.18
CA PRO A 71 0.54 15.73 0.25
C PRO A 71 -0.69 15.35 1.10
N ALA A 72 -0.44 14.71 2.22
CA ALA A 72 -1.47 14.32 3.20
C ALA A 72 -0.84 14.20 4.59
N PRO A 73 -1.65 14.32 5.66
CA PRO A 73 -1.18 14.00 7.00
C PRO A 73 -0.62 12.58 7.06
N ILE A 74 0.55 12.42 7.64
CA ILE A 74 1.26 11.14 7.74
C ILE A 74 1.58 10.79 9.18
N GLU A 75 1.47 9.50 9.49
CA GLU A 75 1.93 8.92 10.74
C GLU A 75 2.86 7.75 10.43
N PHE A 76 4.03 7.72 11.06
CA PHE A 76 4.96 6.59 10.99
C PHE A 76 4.62 5.63 12.12
N VAL A 77 4.26 4.39 11.75
CA VAL A 77 3.69 3.39 12.66
C VAL A 77 4.60 2.17 12.73
N GLU A 78 5.22 1.94 13.87
CA GLU A 78 6.10 0.80 14.08
C GLU A 78 5.34 -0.53 13.90
N ALA A 79 4.07 -0.57 14.27
CA ALA A 79 3.22 -1.75 14.12
C ALA A 79 3.04 -2.21 12.67
N LEU A 80 3.36 -1.37 11.68
CA LEU A 80 3.37 -1.75 10.27
C LEU A 80 4.65 -2.46 9.83
N TYR A 81 5.74 -2.34 10.60
CA TYR A 81 6.99 -2.99 10.28
C TYR A 81 6.83 -4.50 10.39
N HIS A 82 6.95 -5.22 9.24
CA HIS A 82 6.73 -6.67 9.14
C HIS A 82 5.38 -7.13 9.72
N ALA A 83 4.34 -6.31 9.57
CA ALA A 83 3.02 -6.58 10.12
C ALA A 83 2.33 -7.77 9.41
N PRO A 84 1.67 -8.65 10.15
CA PRO A 84 0.79 -9.66 9.56
C PRO A 84 -0.49 -9.01 9.00
N PRO A 85 -1.23 -9.70 8.09
CA PRO A 85 -2.40 -9.12 7.43
C PRO A 85 -3.49 -8.64 8.39
N GLY A 86 -3.73 -9.36 9.48
CA GLY A 86 -4.72 -8.98 10.47
C GLY A 86 -4.40 -7.66 11.18
N ARG A 87 -3.12 -7.39 11.43
CA ARG A 87 -2.69 -6.11 12.03
C ARG A 87 -2.86 -4.95 11.07
N ILE A 88 -2.54 -5.15 9.80
CA ILE A 88 -2.74 -4.13 8.76
C ILE A 88 -4.23 -3.78 8.67
N ALA A 89 -5.10 -4.78 8.60
CA ALA A 89 -6.55 -4.58 8.58
C ALA A 89 -7.04 -3.87 9.86
N ALA A 90 -6.54 -4.24 11.03
CA ALA A 90 -6.91 -3.62 12.30
C ALA A 90 -6.52 -2.14 12.35
N LEU A 91 -5.34 -1.77 11.85
CA LEU A 91 -4.93 -0.37 11.75
C LEU A 91 -5.85 0.44 10.83
N ALA A 92 -6.30 -0.15 9.73
CA ALA A 92 -7.29 0.49 8.86
C ALA A 92 -8.65 0.65 9.57
N GLN A 93 -9.08 -0.35 10.33
CA GLN A 93 -10.33 -0.30 11.10
C GLN A 93 -10.33 0.81 12.16
N ASP A 94 -9.17 1.19 12.65
CA ASP A 94 -9.00 2.25 13.67
C ASP A 94 -8.99 3.65 13.07
N ALA A 95 -9.03 3.80 11.75
CA ALA A 95 -9.04 5.11 11.11
C ALA A 95 -10.32 5.90 11.41
N ASP A 96 -10.18 7.21 11.55
CA ASP A 96 -11.29 8.10 11.83
C ASP A 96 -12.31 8.13 10.67
N ASN A 97 -13.57 8.41 11.01
CA ASN A 97 -14.66 8.41 10.02
C ASN A 97 -14.55 9.49 8.94
N ASP A 98 -13.85 10.58 9.20
CA ASP A 98 -13.60 11.64 8.23
C ASP A 98 -12.56 11.24 7.17
N ILE A 99 -11.81 10.17 7.39
CA ILE A 99 -10.87 9.63 6.42
C ILE A 99 -11.62 8.76 5.41
N LYS A 100 -11.66 9.20 4.16
CA LYS A 100 -12.30 8.48 3.05
C LYS A 100 -11.29 7.66 2.25
N VAL A 101 -10.07 8.15 2.13
CA VAL A 101 -8.98 7.53 1.40
C VAL A 101 -7.79 7.36 2.34
N LEU A 102 -7.44 6.11 2.62
CA LEU A 102 -6.32 5.75 3.49
C LEU A 102 -5.23 5.07 2.67
N LEU A 103 -4.01 5.61 2.72
CA LEU A 103 -2.83 4.98 2.14
C LEU A 103 -2.00 4.34 3.26
N MET A 104 -1.65 3.07 3.07
CA MET A 104 -0.74 2.35 3.97
C MET A 104 0.49 1.92 3.19
N VAL A 105 1.67 2.27 3.70
CA VAL A 105 2.97 1.93 3.10
C VAL A 105 3.68 0.93 4.01
N GLY A 106 3.97 -0.25 3.49
CA GLY A 106 4.49 -1.33 4.31
C GLY A 106 5.24 -2.40 3.54
N HIS A 107 5.12 -3.62 4.02
CA HIS A 107 5.97 -4.76 3.68
C HIS A 107 5.18 -6.00 3.32
N ASN A 108 5.77 -6.86 2.51
CA ASN A 108 5.31 -8.24 2.31
C ASN A 108 5.94 -9.17 3.36
N PRO A 109 5.30 -10.31 3.63
CA PRO A 109 4.09 -10.83 2.99
C PRO A 109 2.77 -10.20 3.49
N GLY A 110 2.80 -9.38 4.52
CA GLY A 110 1.60 -8.84 5.14
C GLY A 110 0.68 -8.08 4.20
N LEU A 111 1.23 -7.18 3.35
CA LEU A 111 0.42 -6.39 2.41
C LEU A 111 -0.28 -7.27 1.37
N GLU A 112 0.46 -8.20 0.77
CA GLU A 112 -0.10 -9.13 -0.21
C GLU A 112 -1.22 -9.97 0.40
N GLN A 113 -0.98 -10.51 1.59
CA GLN A 113 -1.96 -11.31 2.31
C GLN A 113 -3.18 -10.46 2.74
N CYS A 114 -2.97 -9.21 3.13
CA CYS A 114 -4.05 -8.30 3.48
C CYS A 114 -4.92 -7.95 2.26
N ALA A 115 -4.31 -7.66 1.12
CA ALA A 115 -5.05 -7.40 -0.12
C ALA A 115 -5.89 -8.62 -0.51
N ALA A 116 -5.32 -9.82 -0.46
CA ALA A 116 -6.03 -11.06 -0.75
C ALA A 116 -7.17 -11.33 0.24
N LEU A 117 -6.94 -11.05 1.53
CA LEU A 117 -7.94 -11.22 2.59
C LEU A 117 -9.16 -10.32 2.38
N LEU A 118 -8.94 -9.06 2.02
CA LEU A 118 -9.98 -8.04 1.94
C LEU A 118 -10.70 -8.03 0.59
N ALA A 119 -10.07 -8.49 -0.48
CA ALA A 119 -10.65 -8.46 -1.82
C ALA A 119 -11.81 -9.45 -1.93
N ARG A 120 -12.95 -8.96 -2.47
CA ARG A 120 -14.06 -9.83 -2.84
C ARG A 120 -13.77 -10.58 -4.15
N GLU A 121 -14.51 -11.61 -4.41
CA GLU A 121 -14.42 -12.33 -5.70
C GLU A 121 -14.64 -11.38 -6.88
N PRO A 122 -13.81 -11.50 -7.93
CA PRO A 122 -13.97 -10.68 -9.13
C PRO A 122 -15.24 -11.07 -9.90
N VAL A 123 -15.94 -10.08 -10.44
CA VAL A 123 -17.16 -10.28 -11.23
C VAL A 123 -16.91 -10.03 -12.71
N LYS A 124 -16.10 -9.02 -13.04
CA LYS A 124 -15.84 -8.60 -14.42
C LYS A 124 -14.45 -9.04 -14.89
N PRO A 125 -14.25 -9.24 -16.23
CA PRO A 125 -12.94 -9.63 -16.76
C PRO A 125 -11.77 -8.74 -16.33
N LYS A 126 -11.97 -7.44 -16.24
CA LYS A 126 -10.93 -6.51 -15.78
C LYS A 126 -10.58 -6.71 -14.29
N GLU A 127 -11.57 -7.06 -13.49
CA GLU A 127 -11.34 -7.39 -12.06
C GLU A 127 -10.55 -8.70 -11.96
N LEU A 128 -10.95 -9.71 -12.73
CA LEU A 128 -10.26 -11.00 -12.76
C LEU A 128 -8.78 -10.82 -13.14
N HIS A 129 -8.50 -10.03 -14.16
CA HIS A 129 -7.13 -9.75 -14.57
C HIS A 129 -6.28 -9.15 -13.45
N ARG A 130 -6.84 -8.18 -12.70
CA ARG A 130 -6.15 -7.59 -11.53
C ARG A 130 -5.90 -8.61 -10.43
N HIS A 131 -6.88 -9.48 -10.17
CA HIS A 131 -6.74 -10.56 -9.19
C HIS A 131 -5.63 -11.53 -9.61
N ASP A 132 -5.58 -11.92 -10.87
CA ASP A 132 -4.54 -12.81 -11.38
C ASP A 132 -3.14 -12.21 -11.19
N LEU A 133 -2.99 -10.91 -11.47
CA LEU A 133 -1.73 -10.20 -11.26
C LEU A 133 -1.35 -10.14 -9.79
N LEU A 134 -2.30 -9.87 -8.91
CA LEU A 134 -2.08 -9.82 -7.47
C LEU A 134 -1.67 -11.20 -6.92
N GLU A 135 -2.34 -12.26 -7.37
CA GLU A 135 -2.02 -13.64 -6.97
C GLU A 135 -0.66 -14.10 -7.48
N GLU A 136 -0.29 -13.68 -8.69
CA GLU A 136 1.02 -13.99 -9.26
C GLU A 136 2.14 -13.43 -8.41
N LYS A 137 2.10 -12.13 -8.12
CA LYS A 137 3.12 -11.47 -7.30
C LYS A 137 2.72 -10.04 -6.94
N PHE A 138 2.96 -9.66 -5.69
CA PHE A 138 2.91 -8.27 -5.24
C PHE A 138 4.36 -7.75 -5.11
N PRO A 139 4.96 -7.23 -6.20
CA PRO A 139 6.38 -6.87 -6.20
C PRO A 139 6.66 -5.58 -5.41
N THR A 140 7.95 -5.32 -5.16
CA THR A 140 8.39 -4.06 -4.54
C THR A 140 7.87 -2.87 -5.34
N GLY A 141 7.38 -1.85 -4.65
CA GLY A 141 6.83 -0.65 -5.27
C GLY A 141 5.43 -0.78 -5.84
N ALA A 142 4.82 -1.97 -5.75
CA ALA A 142 3.46 -2.18 -6.27
C ALA A 142 2.39 -1.58 -5.36
N LEU A 143 1.29 -1.19 -6.00
CA LEU A 143 0.12 -0.56 -5.38
C LEU A 143 -1.13 -1.39 -5.64
N ALA A 144 -1.88 -1.71 -4.59
CA ALA A 144 -3.23 -2.26 -4.68
C ALA A 144 -4.23 -1.23 -4.16
N VAL A 145 -5.34 -1.05 -4.89
CA VAL A 145 -6.41 -0.12 -4.52
C VAL A 145 -7.71 -0.89 -4.35
N LEU A 146 -8.28 -0.85 -3.15
CA LEU A 146 -9.55 -1.51 -2.82
C LEU A 146 -10.60 -0.47 -2.44
N GLU A 147 -11.82 -0.67 -2.92
CA GLU A 147 -12.96 0.16 -2.57
C GLU A 147 -13.99 -0.67 -1.78
N PHE A 148 -14.51 -0.06 -0.71
CA PHE A 148 -15.47 -0.68 0.20
C PHE A 148 -16.73 0.17 0.31
N ASP A 149 -17.88 -0.47 0.14
CA ASP A 149 -19.17 0.19 0.34
C ASP A 149 -19.54 0.14 1.83
N ILE A 150 -18.82 0.94 2.61
CA ILE A 150 -18.99 1.06 4.07
C ILE A 150 -19.03 2.52 4.48
N THR A 151 -19.68 2.81 5.59
CA THR A 151 -19.81 4.15 6.16
C THR A 151 -18.82 4.42 7.28
N SER A 152 -18.11 3.38 7.74
CA SER A 152 -17.13 3.45 8.81
C SER A 152 -16.05 2.40 8.57
N TRP A 153 -14.79 2.75 8.86
CA TRP A 153 -13.67 1.81 8.78
C TRP A 153 -13.84 0.61 9.71
N LYS A 154 -14.57 0.76 10.80
CA LYS A 154 -14.88 -0.33 11.73
C LYS A 154 -15.64 -1.48 11.08
N LYS A 155 -16.31 -1.20 9.96
CA LYS A 155 -17.06 -2.20 9.20
C LYS A 155 -16.20 -2.93 8.16
N LEU A 156 -14.93 -2.60 8.06
CA LEU A 156 -14.00 -3.29 7.17
C LEU A 156 -13.97 -4.79 7.52
N SER A 157 -14.22 -5.64 6.53
CA SER A 157 -14.33 -7.09 6.74
C SER A 157 -13.71 -7.87 5.59
N PRO A 158 -13.34 -9.15 5.81
CA PRO A 158 -12.81 -10.00 4.74
C PRO A 158 -13.77 -10.14 3.56
N CYS A 159 -13.22 -10.31 2.36
CA CYS A 159 -13.97 -10.58 1.12
C CYS A 159 -15.02 -9.51 0.78
N SER A 160 -14.80 -8.25 1.18
CA SER A 160 -15.77 -7.17 0.98
C SER A 160 -15.29 -6.05 0.05
N GLY A 161 -14.00 -5.99 -0.24
CA GLY A 161 -13.41 -4.92 -1.03
C GLY A 161 -13.33 -5.25 -2.52
N LYS A 162 -13.72 -4.29 -3.36
CA LYS A 162 -13.49 -4.39 -4.80
C LYS A 162 -12.06 -3.98 -5.11
N LEU A 163 -11.29 -4.86 -5.73
CA LEU A 163 -9.95 -4.53 -6.25
C LEU A 163 -10.11 -3.70 -7.52
N VAL A 164 -9.99 -2.38 -7.39
CA VAL A 164 -10.23 -1.46 -8.51
C VAL A 164 -8.96 -1.16 -9.29
N ASP A 165 -7.79 -1.35 -8.68
CA ASP A 165 -6.52 -1.15 -9.35
C ASP A 165 -5.43 -2.03 -8.74
N PHE A 166 -4.49 -2.47 -9.57
CA PHE A 166 -3.27 -3.13 -9.15
C PHE A 166 -2.17 -2.76 -10.14
N VAL A 167 -1.16 -2.04 -9.66
CA VAL A 167 -0.14 -1.43 -10.51
C VAL A 167 1.25 -1.78 -9.99
N ARG A 168 2.09 -2.28 -10.88
CA ARG A 168 3.49 -2.59 -10.61
C ARG A 168 4.36 -1.50 -11.24
N PRO A 169 5.57 -1.22 -10.69
CA PRO A 169 6.46 -0.23 -11.31
C PRO A 169 6.72 -0.48 -12.81
N ARG A 170 6.82 -1.75 -13.22
CA ARG A 170 7.03 -2.11 -14.63
C ARG A 170 5.86 -1.75 -15.55
N ASP A 171 4.71 -1.42 -14.99
CA ASP A 171 3.52 -1.01 -15.76
C ASP A 171 3.50 0.50 -16.03
N LEU A 172 4.47 1.24 -15.47
CA LEU A 172 4.51 2.70 -15.52
C LEU A 172 5.48 3.28 -16.55
#